data_b50f7789b03cb31cb4437bbebad879a7
#
_entry.id   b50f7789b03cb31cb4437bbebad879a7
#
_cell.length_a   1.000
_cell.length_b   1.000
_cell.length_c   1.000
_cell.angle_alpha   90.00
_cell.angle_beta   90.00
_cell.angle_gamma   90.00
#
_symmetry.space_group_name_H-M   'P 1'
#
loop_
_entity.id
_entity.type
_entity.pdbx_description
1 polymer ?
#
loop_
_entity_poly.entity_id
_entity_poly.type
_entity_poly.pdbx_seq_one_letter_code
_entity_poly.pdbx_strand_id
1 'polypeptide(L)'
;PLSPAGQKGLTLRLRAAADATLTEKAPIVYQGLEVGRIGNATITEDGNAVEADAIIYAPHDRLISTATRFWDASGFSFSLGPGGATIDFSSVASLVSGGVTFRTVVSGGEPAKDGDSFLVYPDEGVARSSLFSEEEGRSLDLTAVFSDNVSGLAVDAPVDLGGVRVGRVTSLNGIVDKARFGDN
;
A
#
# COMPACT_ATOMS: atom_id res chain seq x y z
N PRO A 1 9.80 -20.86 -16.78
CA PRO A 1 8.34 -20.98 -16.84
C PRO A 1 7.79 -21.01 -15.44
N LEU A 2 7.06 -19.94 -15.08
CA LEU A 2 6.47 -19.71 -13.75
C LEU A 2 5.25 -20.57 -13.45
N SER A 3 4.70 -21.21 -14.47
CA SER A 3 3.50 -22.03 -14.31
C SER A 3 3.87 -23.50 -14.31
N PRO A 4 3.37 -24.30 -13.35
CA PRO A 4 3.22 -25.74 -13.57
C PRO A 4 2.42 -25.90 -14.86
N ALA A 5 2.89 -26.76 -15.76
CA ALA A 5 2.30 -26.92 -17.09
C ALA A 5 0.76 -27.01 -17.01
N GLY A 6 0.08 -25.98 -17.52
CA GLY A 6 -1.39 -25.93 -17.62
C GLY A 6 -2.15 -24.99 -16.67
N GLN A 7 -1.53 -24.35 -15.68
CA GLN A 7 -2.25 -23.35 -14.87
C GLN A 7 -2.34 -22.01 -15.61
N LYS A 8 -3.57 -21.60 -15.90
CA LYS A 8 -3.87 -20.27 -16.42
C LYS A 8 -3.88 -19.27 -15.25
N GLY A 9 -3.38 -18.08 -15.47
CA GLY A 9 -3.35 -17.01 -14.47
C GLY A 9 -2.80 -15.73 -15.06
N LEU A 10 -2.84 -14.68 -14.26
CA LEU A 10 -2.30 -13.37 -14.57
C LEU A 10 -0.83 -13.31 -14.16
N THR A 11 0.05 -12.93 -15.08
CA THR A 11 1.47 -12.73 -14.82
C THR A 11 1.72 -11.26 -14.51
N LEU A 12 2.35 -10.99 -13.38
CA LEU A 12 2.65 -9.64 -12.90
C LEU A 12 4.16 -9.49 -12.68
N ARG A 13 4.63 -8.27 -12.62
CA ARG A 13 5.95 -7.91 -12.12
C ARG A 13 5.79 -7.24 -10.76
N LEU A 14 6.44 -7.78 -9.74
CA LEU A 14 6.50 -7.21 -8.40
C LEU A 14 7.84 -6.56 -8.18
N ARG A 15 7.85 -5.36 -7.60
CA ARG A 15 9.05 -4.63 -7.22
C ARG A 15 8.98 -4.27 -5.74
N ALA A 16 9.99 -4.66 -4.97
CA ALA A 16 10.12 -4.33 -3.57
C ALA A 16 11.30 -3.41 -3.33
N ALA A 17 11.11 -2.34 -2.55
CA ALA A 17 12.20 -1.53 -2.05
C ALA A 17 13.03 -2.32 -1.00
N ALA A 18 14.16 -1.77 -0.58
CA ALA A 18 15.14 -2.46 0.27
C ALA A 18 14.60 -2.92 1.63
N ASP A 19 13.48 -2.36 2.07
CA ASP A 19 12.80 -2.65 3.34
C ASP A 19 11.65 -3.67 3.22
N ALA A 20 11.36 -4.14 2.00
CA ALA A 20 10.38 -5.20 1.75
C ALA A 20 11.07 -6.42 1.11
N THR A 21 10.58 -7.62 1.40
CA THR A 21 11.21 -8.87 0.98
C THR A 21 10.43 -9.54 -0.13
N LEU A 22 11.13 -9.87 -1.24
CA LEU A 22 10.62 -10.77 -2.28
C LEU A 22 11.46 -12.04 -2.30
N THR A 23 10.89 -13.14 -1.84
CA THR A 23 11.56 -14.44 -1.85
C THR A 23 11.05 -15.28 -3.02
N GLU A 24 11.98 -15.85 -3.80
CA GLU A 24 11.65 -16.75 -4.90
C GLU A 24 10.82 -17.95 -4.40
N LYS A 25 9.78 -18.30 -5.15
CA LYS A 25 8.83 -19.38 -4.84
C LYS A 25 7.94 -19.13 -3.62
N ALA A 26 8.04 -17.98 -2.98
CA ALA A 26 7.15 -17.64 -1.88
C ALA A 26 5.68 -17.53 -2.35
N PRO A 27 4.72 -17.88 -1.49
CA PRO A 27 3.31 -17.81 -1.83
C PRO A 27 2.81 -16.38 -1.92
N ILE A 28 1.86 -16.15 -2.79
CA ILE A 28 1.01 -14.95 -2.75
C ILE A 28 -0.30 -15.38 -2.12
N VAL A 29 -0.65 -14.73 -1.01
CA VAL A 29 -1.75 -15.14 -0.15
C VAL A 29 -2.86 -14.08 -0.19
N TYR A 30 -4.11 -14.52 -0.28
CA TYR A 30 -5.28 -13.68 -0.15
C TYR A 30 -6.26 -14.30 0.85
N GLN A 31 -6.59 -13.58 1.91
CA GLN A 31 -7.46 -14.08 3.00
C GLN A 31 -7.04 -15.47 3.55
N GLY A 32 -5.74 -15.71 3.66
CA GLY A 32 -5.22 -16.97 4.17
C GLY A 32 -5.08 -18.11 3.16
N LEU A 33 -5.49 -17.90 1.90
CA LEU A 33 -5.38 -18.90 0.83
C LEU A 33 -4.22 -18.53 -0.11
N GLU A 34 -3.42 -19.51 -0.50
CA GLU A 34 -2.44 -19.32 -1.58
C GLU A 34 -3.19 -19.17 -2.91
N VAL A 35 -3.07 -18.00 -3.52
CA VAL A 35 -3.72 -17.64 -4.78
C VAL A 35 -2.70 -17.40 -5.91
N GLY A 36 -1.42 -17.50 -5.61
CA GLY A 36 -0.36 -17.25 -6.57
C GLY A 36 1.00 -17.54 -5.99
N ARG A 37 2.04 -17.30 -6.77
CA ARG A 37 3.42 -17.56 -6.38
C ARG A 37 4.39 -16.58 -7.02
N ILE A 38 5.45 -16.23 -6.28
CA ILE A 38 6.57 -15.45 -6.77
C ILE A 38 7.49 -16.36 -7.58
N GLY A 39 7.92 -15.88 -8.72
CA GLY A 39 8.87 -16.56 -9.59
C GLY A 39 10.32 -16.17 -9.30
N ASN A 40 11.10 -16.00 -10.37
CA ASN A 40 12.50 -15.61 -10.25
C ASN A 40 12.60 -14.17 -9.73
N ALA A 41 13.40 -13.99 -8.71
CA ALA A 41 13.71 -12.68 -8.14
C ALA A 41 15.11 -12.25 -8.58
N THR A 42 15.26 -10.99 -8.97
CA THR A 42 16.51 -10.37 -9.36
C THR A 42 16.68 -9.01 -8.70
N ILE A 43 17.90 -8.64 -8.38
CA ILE A 43 18.20 -7.30 -7.88
C ILE A 43 18.28 -6.36 -9.08
N THR A 44 17.70 -5.17 -8.98
CA THR A 44 17.80 -4.12 -10.02
C THR A 44 19.25 -3.69 -10.22
N GLU A 45 19.58 -3.19 -11.40
CA GLU A 45 20.96 -2.79 -11.76
C GLU A 45 21.56 -1.74 -10.82
N ASP A 46 20.73 -0.87 -10.26
CA ASP A 46 21.10 0.15 -9.28
C ASP A 46 21.23 -0.40 -7.84
N GLY A 47 20.89 -1.68 -7.62
CA GLY A 47 20.96 -2.35 -6.34
C GLY A 47 19.92 -1.89 -5.29
N ASN A 48 18.99 -1.02 -5.67
CA ASN A 48 18.07 -0.35 -4.73
C ASN A 48 16.73 -1.08 -4.56
N ALA A 49 16.45 -2.08 -5.39
CA ALA A 49 15.20 -2.83 -5.32
C ALA A 49 15.40 -4.29 -5.76
N VAL A 50 14.43 -5.13 -5.40
CA VAL A 50 14.29 -6.47 -5.92
C VAL A 50 13.06 -6.52 -6.82
N GLU A 51 13.21 -7.06 -8.01
CA GLU A 51 12.12 -7.34 -8.94
C GLU A 51 11.91 -8.84 -9.09
N ALA A 52 10.67 -9.26 -9.15
CA ALA A 52 10.32 -10.65 -9.38
C ALA A 52 9.10 -10.75 -10.30
N ASP A 53 9.11 -11.76 -11.15
CA ASP A 53 7.88 -12.17 -11.80
C ASP A 53 6.95 -12.84 -10.78
N ALA A 54 5.65 -12.71 -10.96
CA ALA A 54 4.65 -13.33 -10.10
C ALA A 54 3.49 -13.84 -10.94
N ILE A 55 2.86 -14.92 -10.50
CA ILE A 55 1.65 -15.45 -11.12
C ILE A 55 0.53 -15.51 -10.12
N ILE A 56 -0.63 -14.96 -10.48
CA ILE A 56 -1.89 -15.13 -9.76
C ILE A 56 -2.73 -16.14 -10.51
N TYR A 57 -3.09 -17.22 -9.85
CA TYR A 57 -3.83 -18.32 -10.47
C TYR A 57 -5.29 -17.96 -10.73
N ALA A 58 -5.81 -18.36 -11.88
CA ALA A 58 -7.24 -18.29 -12.12
C ALA A 58 -8.00 -19.23 -11.14
N PRO A 59 -9.16 -18.81 -10.62
CA PRO A 59 -9.96 -17.63 -10.98
C PRO A 59 -9.63 -16.37 -10.15
N HIS A 60 -8.56 -16.36 -9.36
CA HIS A 60 -8.22 -15.26 -8.43
C HIS A 60 -7.56 -14.06 -9.13
N ASP A 61 -7.11 -14.24 -10.37
CA ASP A 61 -6.59 -13.18 -11.25
C ASP A 61 -7.55 -11.98 -11.37
N ARG A 62 -8.85 -12.22 -11.31
CA ARG A 62 -9.90 -11.19 -11.34
C ARG A 62 -9.93 -10.27 -10.11
N LEU A 63 -9.23 -10.63 -9.04
CA LEU A 63 -9.14 -9.82 -7.82
C LEU A 63 -8.14 -8.67 -7.96
N ILE A 64 -7.28 -8.71 -8.99
CA ILE A 64 -6.22 -7.75 -9.20
C ILE A 64 -6.67 -6.64 -10.14
N SER A 65 -6.49 -5.41 -9.69
CA SER A 65 -6.74 -4.20 -10.47
C SER A 65 -5.62 -3.18 -10.27
N THR A 66 -5.63 -2.08 -10.98
CA THR A 66 -4.68 -0.98 -10.81
C THR A 66 -4.71 -0.37 -9.40
N ALA A 67 -5.82 -0.57 -8.66
CA ALA A 67 -5.98 -0.15 -7.27
C ALA A 67 -5.54 -1.21 -6.25
N THR A 68 -4.98 -2.34 -6.69
CA THR A 68 -4.45 -3.37 -5.79
C THR A 68 -3.12 -2.93 -5.21
N ARG A 69 -2.94 -3.17 -3.91
CA ARG A 69 -1.68 -2.94 -3.20
C ARG A 69 -1.19 -4.25 -2.61
N PHE A 70 0.10 -4.50 -2.80
CA PHE A 70 0.79 -5.68 -2.31
C PHE A 70 1.69 -5.29 -1.14
N TRP A 71 1.83 -6.15 -0.14
CA TRP A 71 2.78 -5.95 0.94
C TRP A 71 3.37 -7.26 1.44
N ASP A 72 4.50 -7.16 2.13
CA ASP A 72 5.19 -8.30 2.74
C ASP A 72 4.33 -8.87 3.87
N ALA A 73 3.99 -10.15 3.75
CA ALA A 73 3.21 -10.87 4.74
C ALA A 73 4.09 -11.56 5.80
N SER A 74 5.43 -11.51 5.67
CA SER A 74 6.37 -12.11 6.60
C SER A 74 6.59 -11.28 7.86
N GLY A 75 6.16 -10.01 7.85
CA GLY A 75 6.32 -9.09 8.96
C GLY A 75 5.33 -9.33 10.09
N PHE A 76 5.85 -9.34 11.33
CA PHE A 76 5.04 -9.20 12.53
C PHE A 76 4.61 -7.74 12.67
N SER A 77 3.33 -7.44 12.61
CA SER A 77 2.85 -6.14 13.06
C SER A 77 2.83 -6.11 14.58
N PHE A 78 3.86 -5.53 15.17
CA PHE A 78 3.90 -5.26 16.59
C PHE A 78 3.36 -3.86 16.87
N SER A 79 2.17 -3.78 17.41
CA SER A 79 1.56 -2.52 17.79
C SER A 79 1.54 -2.38 19.31
N LEU A 80 2.25 -1.38 19.82
CA LEU A 80 2.18 -0.96 21.22
C LEU A 80 1.18 0.19 21.33
N GLY A 81 -0.03 -0.10 21.82
CA GLY A 81 -1.04 0.91 22.13
C GLY A 81 -1.27 1.05 23.62
N PRO A 82 -2.04 2.07 24.07
CA PRO A 82 -2.40 2.26 25.47
C PRO A 82 -3.16 1.08 26.11
N GLY A 83 -3.65 0.14 25.31
CA GLY A 83 -4.33 -1.09 25.74
C GLY A 83 -3.47 -2.35 25.78
N GLY A 84 -2.14 -2.25 25.56
CA GLY A 84 -1.23 -3.39 25.56
C GLY A 84 -0.61 -3.69 24.20
N ALA A 85 0.19 -4.76 24.13
CA ALA A 85 0.81 -5.24 22.90
C ALA A 85 -0.18 -6.16 22.15
N THR A 86 -0.46 -5.85 20.90
CA THR A 86 -1.21 -6.74 20.03
C THR A 86 -0.27 -7.31 18.96
N ILE A 87 -0.23 -8.63 18.85
CA ILE A 87 0.50 -9.33 17.80
C ILE A 87 -0.54 -9.88 16.84
N ASP A 88 -0.57 -9.34 15.63
CA ASP A 88 -1.40 -9.86 14.54
C ASP A 88 -0.62 -10.89 13.72
N PHE A 89 -1.10 -12.12 13.73
CA PHE A 89 -0.58 -13.19 12.89
C PHE A 89 -1.46 -13.29 11.63
N SER A 90 -1.00 -12.81 10.51
CA SER A 90 -1.76 -12.90 9.26
C SER A 90 -1.86 -14.31 8.68
N SER A 91 -0.90 -15.19 8.97
CA SER A 91 -0.97 -16.64 8.70
C SER A 91 0.29 -17.34 9.21
N VAL A 92 0.16 -18.51 9.80
CA VAL A 92 1.31 -19.34 10.26
C VAL A 92 2.16 -19.82 9.08
N ALA A 93 1.57 -20.02 7.90
CA ALA A 93 2.28 -20.46 6.70
C ALA A 93 3.17 -19.36 6.10
N SER A 94 2.78 -18.10 6.20
CA SER A 94 3.59 -16.97 5.73
C SER A 94 4.76 -16.62 6.65
N LEU A 95 4.69 -17.02 7.92
CA LEU A 95 5.78 -16.84 8.89
C LEU A 95 7.03 -17.68 8.59
N VAL A 96 6.86 -18.81 7.93
CA VAL A 96 7.94 -19.79 7.70
C VAL A 96 8.66 -19.60 6.37
N SER A 97 8.01 -19.03 5.36
CA SER A 97 8.54 -18.97 3.98
C SER A 97 8.66 -17.59 3.37
N GLY A 98 8.32 -16.55 4.12
CA GLY A 98 8.13 -15.24 3.49
C GLY A 98 6.94 -15.30 2.52
N GLY A 99 6.24 -14.24 2.31
CA GLY A 99 5.12 -14.25 1.38
C GLY A 99 4.65 -12.85 1.11
N VAL A 100 3.85 -12.70 0.06
CA VAL A 100 3.22 -11.43 -0.28
C VAL A 100 1.72 -11.60 -0.16
N THR A 101 1.08 -10.61 0.39
CA THR A 101 -0.38 -10.52 0.40
C THR A 101 -0.83 -9.24 -0.30
N PHE A 102 -2.10 -9.15 -0.61
CA PHE A 102 -2.64 -7.98 -1.30
C PHE A 102 -4.08 -7.69 -0.90
N ARG A 103 -4.50 -6.47 -1.18
CA ARG A 103 -5.90 -6.05 -1.13
C ARG A 103 -6.18 -5.00 -2.20
N THR A 104 -7.36 -5.08 -2.80
CA THR A 104 -7.88 -4.01 -3.64
C THR A 104 -8.64 -3.04 -2.74
N VAL A 105 -8.08 -1.86 -2.55
CA VAL A 105 -8.53 -0.93 -1.49
C VAL A 105 -9.61 0.02 -1.97
N VAL A 106 -9.65 0.29 -3.28
CA VAL A 106 -10.61 1.21 -3.90
C VAL A 106 -11.38 0.48 -4.98
N SER A 107 -12.71 0.60 -4.95
CA SER A 107 -13.56 0.12 -6.03
C SER A 107 -13.40 1.03 -7.25
N GLY A 108 -13.22 0.47 -8.46
CA GLY A 108 -13.18 1.23 -9.71
C GLY A 108 -11.83 1.28 -10.42
N GLY A 109 -10.82 0.54 -9.96
CA GLY A 109 -9.59 0.31 -10.72
C GLY A 109 -9.85 -0.53 -11.97
N GLU A 110 -9.08 -0.29 -13.05
CA GLU A 110 -9.11 -1.18 -14.21
C GLU A 110 -8.55 -2.56 -13.86
N PRO A 111 -9.09 -3.65 -14.43
CA PRO A 111 -8.50 -4.97 -14.25
C PRO A 111 -7.04 -4.98 -14.68
N ALA A 112 -6.19 -5.61 -13.88
CA ALA A 112 -4.78 -5.74 -14.23
C ALA A 112 -4.58 -6.65 -15.45
N LYS A 113 -3.50 -6.39 -16.18
CA LYS A 113 -3.13 -7.09 -17.42
C LYS A 113 -1.80 -7.80 -17.22
N ASP A 114 -1.54 -8.79 -18.07
CA ASP A 114 -0.26 -9.49 -18.09
C ASP A 114 0.90 -8.50 -18.29
N GLY A 115 1.88 -8.58 -17.40
CA GLY A 115 3.05 -7.73 -17.41
C GLY A 115 2.92 -6.44 -16.61
N ASP A 116 1.76 -6.15 -16.03
CA ASP A 116 1.59 -4.99 -15.13
C ASP A 116 2.54 -5.09 -13.93
N SER A 117 3.07 -3.93 -13.54
CA SER A 117 4.04 -3.81 -12.45
C SER A 117 3.40 -3.23 -11.20
N PHE A 118 3.68 -3.85 -10.03
CA PHE A 118 3.18 -3.41 -8.74
C PHE A 118 4.31 -3.30 -7.73
N LEU A 119 4.20 -2.30 -6.84
CA LEU A 119 5.10 -2.17 -5.70
C LEU A 119 4.66 -3.11 -4.57
N VAL A 120 5.64 -3.71 -3.91
CA VAL A 120 5.45 -4.45 -2.66
C VAL A 120 5.95 -3.59 -1.52
N TYR A 121 5.05 -3.26 -0.62
CA TYR A 121 5.30 -2.43 0.54
C TYR A 121 5.76 -3.28 1.73
N PRO A 122 6.45 -2.70 2.71
CA PRO A 122 6.91 -3.45 3.89
C PRO A 122 5.76 -3.94 4.77
N ASP A 123 4.64 -3.22 4.81
CA ASP A 123 3.46 -3.58 5.60
C ASP A 123 2.15 -3.03 5.02
N GLU A 124 1.02 -3.47 5.58
CA GLU A 124 -0.32 -3.04 5.16
C GLU A 124 -0.55 -1.53 5.38
N GLY A 125 0.00 -0.96 6.47
CA GLY A 125 -0.19 0.45 6.79
C GLY A 125 0.43 1.35 5.74
N VAL A 126 1.68 1.07 5.34
CA VAL A 126 2.39 1.78 4.27
C VAL A 126 1.69 1.56 2.93
N ALA A 127 1.26 0.32 2.63
CA ALA A 127 0.54 0.01 1.40
C ALA A 127 -0.78 0.79 1.26
N ARG A 128 -1.52 0.95 2.36
CA ARG A 128 -2.75 1.76 2.38
C ARG A 128 -2.47 3.25 2.24
N SER A 129 -1.45 3.74 2.91
CA SER A 129 -1.07 5.16 2.85
C SER A 129 -0.61 5.56 1.45
N SER A 130 0.00 4.65 0.69
CA SER A 130 0.48 4.91 -0.66
C SER A 130 -0.61 5.27 -1.67
N LEU A 131 -1.86 4.88 -1.42
CA LEU A 131 -3.00 5.28 -2.26
C LEU A 131 -3.25 6.80 -2.26
N PHE A 132 -2.74 7.47 -1.24
CA PHE A 132 -2.95 8.89 -0.99
C PHE A 132 -1.63 9.67 -1.03
N SER A 133 -0.53 9.04 -1.43
CA SER A 133 0.77 9.70 -1.56
C SER A 133 0.90 10.40 -2.92
N GLU A 134 1.60 11.52 -2.93
CA GLU A 134 1.81 12.38 -4.10
C GLU A 134 2.58 11.67 -5.25
N GLU A 135 3.28 10.59 -4.96
CA GLU A 135 4.11 9.85 -5.94
C GLU A 135 3.30 9.22 -7.08
N GLU A 136 1.99 9.06 -6.92
CA GLU A 136 1.12 8.50 -7.97
C GLU A 136 0.38 9.55 -8.81
N GLY A 137 0.69 10.84 -8.66
CA GLY A 137 0.16 11.91 -9.52
C GLY A 137 -1.36 12.14 -9.44
N ARG A 138 -2.01 11.69 -8.39
CA ARG A 138 -3.46 11.83 -8.14
C ARG A 138 -3.73 12.51 -6.80
N SER A 139 -3.01 13.58 -6.49
CA SER A 139 -3.35 14.41 -5.35
C SER A 139 -4.46 15.41 -5.72
N LEU A 140 -5.38 15.64 -4.80
CA LEU A 140 -6.38 16.66 -4.89
C LEU A 140 -6.07 17.76 -3.88
N ASP A 141 -5.77 18.95 -4.38
CA ASP A 141 -5.58 20.10 -3.50
C ASP A 141 -6.93 20.63 -3.04
N LEU A 142 -7.14 20.60 -1.73
CA LEU A 142 -8.35 21.10 -1.08
C LEU A 142 -8.02 22.24 -0.16
N THR A 143 -8.86 23.27 -0.16
CA THR A 143 -8.80 24.34 0.81
C THR A 143 -9.94 24.19 1.82
N ALA A 144 -9.59 23.95 3.08
CA ALA A 144 -10.55 23.95 4.18
C ALA A 144 -10.52 25.30 4.90
N VAL A 145 -11.68 25.90 5.09
CA VAL A 145 -11.83 27.16 5.84
C VAL A 145 -12.46 26.85 7.19
N PHE A 146 -11.79 27.24 8.25
CA PHE A 146 -12.26 27.09 9.62
C PHE A 146 -12.70 28.45 10.15
N SER A 147 -13.89 28.52 10.76
CA SER A 147 -14.41 29.73 11.41
C SER A 147 -13.89 29.90 12.85
N ASP A 148 -13.37 28.84 13.43
CA ASP A 148 -12.87 28.81 14.80
C ASP A 148 -11.36 28.62 14.85
N ASN A 149 -10.78 28.89 16.03
CA ASN A 149 -9.36 28.68 16.22
C ASN A 149 -8.96 27.21 16.13
N VAL A 150 -8.14 26.87 15.16
CA VAL A 150 -7.56 25.53 14.96
C VAL A 150 -6.17 25.45 15.60
N SER A 151 -6.09 25.67 16.91
CA SER A 151 -4.83 25.54 17.64
C SER A 151 -4.29 24.12 17.51
N GLY A 152 -3.00 23.99 17.10
CA GLY A 152 -2.34 22.71 16.90
C GLY A 152 -2.32 22.22 15.46
N LEU A 153 -3.03 22.85 14.52
CA LEU A 153 -2.86 22.59 13.11
C LEU A 153 -1.52 23.20 12.63
N ALA A 154 -0.70 22.40 11.99
CA ALA A 154 0.60 22.82 11.46
C ALA A 154 0.75 22.37 10.00
N VAL A 155 1.69 23.00 9.28
CA VAL A 155 2.14 22.46 7.98
C VAL A 155 2.72 21.06 8.22
N ASP A 156 2.49 20.15 7.29
CA ASP A 156 2.78 18.71 7.37
C ASP A 156 1.94 17.92 8.39
N ALA A 157 0.97 18.54 9.07
CA ALA A 157 0.03 17.79 9.89
C ALA A 157 -0.73 16.76 9.05
N PRO A 158 -0.90 15.52 9.55
CA PRO A 158 -1.62 14.49 8.83
C PRO A 158 -3.11 14.81 8.71
N VAL A 159 -3.70 14.48 7.58
CA VAL A 159 -5.15 14.47 7.37
C VAL A 159 -5.60 13.02 7.33
N ASP A 160 -6.41 12.62 8.28
CA ASP A 160 -6.87 11.24 8.44
C ASP A 160 -8.38 11.14 8.18
N LEU A 161 -8.77 10.07 7.52
CA LEU A 161 -10.17 9.68 7.30
C LEU A 161 -10.38 8.26 7.83
N GLY A 162 -11.18 8.14 8.88
CA GLY A 162 -11.46 6.82 9.48
C GLY A 162 -10.22 6.10 10.03
N GLY A 163 -9.21 6.85 10.49
CA GLY A 163 -7.95 6.31 11.02
C GLY A 163 -6.91 5.98 9.92
N VAL A 164 -7.20 6.31 8.67
CA VAL A 164 -6.26 6.16 7.55
C VAL A 164 -5.78 7.53 7.12
N ARG A 165 -4.46 7.71 6.98
CA ARG A 165 -3.90 8.94 6.44
C ARG A 165 -4.29 9.08 4.96
N VAL A 166 -5.01 10.17 4.65
CA VAL A 166 -5.48 10.48 3.28
C VAL A 166 -4.80 11.71 2.69
N GLY A 167 -3.97 12.41 3.47
CA GLY A 167 -3.28 13.59 3.02
C GLY A 167 -2.45 14.26 4.10
N ARG A 168 -1.99 15.45 3.78
CA ARG A 168 -1.26 16.33 4.70
C ARG A 168 -1.63 17.79 4.46
N VAL A 169 -1.41 18.62 5.45
CA VAL A 169 -1.55 20.08 5.33
C VAL A 169 -0.35 20.64 4.60
N THR A 170 -0.55 21.23 3.44
CA THR A 170 0.53 21.80 2.62
C THR A 170 0.81 23.27 2.95
N SER A 171 -0.23 24.03 3.34
CA SER A 171 -0.09 25.44 3.74
C SER A 171 -1.16 25.85 4.74
N LEU A 172 -0.84 26.83 5.57
CA LEU A 172 -1.76 27.49 6.49
C LEU A 172 -1.74 28.98 6.22
N ASN A 173 -2.91 29.54 5.90
CA ASN A 173 -3.07 30.97 5.70
C ASN A 173 -4.16 31.49 6.63
N GLY A 174 -3.84 32.52 7.40
CA GLY A 174 -4.83 33.27 8.18
C GLY A 174 -5.60 34.21 7.28
N ILE A 175 -6.92 34.11 7.28
CA ILE A 175 -7.78 35.09 6.63
C ILE A 175 -8.25 36.05 7.72
N VAL A 176 -7.82 37.31 7.63
CA VAL A 176 -8.33 38.37 8.51
C VAL A 176 -9.64 38.90 7.92
N ASP A 177 -10.75 38.58 8.57
CA ASP A 177 -12.04 39.19 8.21
C ASP A 177 -12.07 40.65 8.65
N LYS A 178 -11.79 41.54 7.70
CA LYS A 178 -11.78 42.99 7.94
C LYS A 178 -13.13 43.53 8.44
N ALA A 179 -14.24 42.87 8.09
CA ALA A 179 -15.57 43.24 8.57
C ALA A 179 -15.76 42.95 10.06
N ARG A 180 -15.00 42.02 10.63
CA ARG A 180 -15.12 41.56 12.03
C ARG A 180 -14.09 42.22 12.96
N PHE A 181 -12.92 42.61 12.41
CA PHE A 181 -11.79 43.11 13.21
C PHE A 181 -11.42 44.59 12.96
N GLY A 182 -12.06 45.25 11.97
CA GLY A 182 -11.76 46.63 11.62
C GLY A 182 -10.37 46.82 10.99
N ASP A 183 -10.16 47.96 10.32
CA ASP A 183 -8.82 48.37 9.90
C ASP A 183 -8.10 48.97 11.15
N ASN A 184 -7.21 48.20 11.75
CA ASN A 184 -6.17 48.70 12.66
C ASN A 184 -4.84 48.71 11.94
#